data_deb9ae7f168e4e5c24f6128848c0bc4d
#
_entry.id   deb9ae7f168e4e5c24f6128848c0bc4d
#
_cell.length_a   1.000
_cell.length_b   1.000
_cell.length_c   1.000
_cell.angle_alpha   90.00
_cell.angle_beta   90.00
_cell.angle_gamma   90.00
#
_symmetry.space_group_name_H-M   'P 1'
#
loop_
_entity.id
_entity.type
_entity.pdbx_description
1 polymer ?
#
loop_
_entity_poly.entity_id
_entity_poly.type
_entity_poly.pdbx_seq_one_letter_code
_entity_poly.pdbx_strand_id
1 'polypeptide(L)'
;MAPSRVMFGPHVTNLGADDRSLTHRHTAYYERRASGGAGIVVVEGASVHPSDWPYERAPLAAQCGGGWSTIAAAVQSHGALAIASLDHSGGQGSSAFSQSPLWAPSRVPEVNAREVPKWMEENDIDAVIAGFVASAARACAAGMDGVEINAGQHSLVRQFMSPLTNHRSDEWGTDNLQFARRVIEAVRAGGLSKGCVLGLRLSCDELAPWAGITPEMAPAIAVELATAGLDFLVVTRGSIYSVEKTRPDFHEGTGFNVDVCRAVRDALRAAGHEIPVILQGSVVEFGQAEWALGGYDDDALADGVEMTRAQIADPDLVTKLRNDAGEQVRPCTRCNQTCQVRDARNPIVTCVGEPTSGRETEDPDWYEPASSPQTVNVIGAGPAGLEAARIAQLRGHRVQLFERSDALGGVARVAGPHGELIEWYRREHERLGTTIRTGVLNLDRDADAVWVQCTGGQPGRRDYSVADDSVPVFDVLDVLRDAELPEGIIVLLDLIGGPIAVSLAEQLGDRAVLVTQDNIAGNELSRTGDLAPANSRLAQQAVTVERRSIVRGITARGAVLEDRFNGERRTIACAAVVDCGFRLPTDPIDGVALRAGDAVAPRTVHEAVLEARRVAHSI
;
A
#
# COMPACT_ATOMS: atom_id res chain seq x y z
N MET A 1 17.63 -12.71 20.46
CA MET A 1 17.87 -11.29 20.04
C MET A 1 17.61 -11.24 18.56
N ALA A 2 16.85 -10.25 18.08
CA ALA A 2 16.58 -10.09 16.64
C ALA A 2 17.87 -9.79 15.86
N PRO A 3 18.05 -10.35 14.67
CA PRO A 3 19.26 -10.14 13.86
C PRO A 3 19.38 -8.72 13.26
N SER A 4 18.28 -7.97 13.21
CA SER A 4 18.26 -6.56 12.83
C SER A 4 17.18 -5.81 13.61
N ARG A 5 17.23 -4.47 13.61
CA ARG A 5 16.22 -3.59 14.20
C ARG A 5 15.08 -3.22 13.22
N VAL A 6 14.99 -3.96 12.11
CA VAL A 6 13.96 -3.75 11.08
C VAL A 6 12.85 -4.78 11.27
N MET A 7 11.62 -4.27 11.45
CA MET A 7 10.41 -5.07 11.57
C MET A 7 9.66 -5.11 10.23
N PHE A 8 9.15 -6.29 9.87
CA PHE A 8 8.10 -6.47 8.90
C PHE A 8 6.77 -6.57 9.64
N GLY A 9 5.96 -5.52 9.59
CA GLY A 9 4.75 -5.38 10.40
C GLY A 9 3.51 -6.08 9.82
N PRO A 10 2.48 -6.28 10.65
CA PRO A 10 1.26 -6.97 10.26
C PRO A 10 0.43 -6.12 9.28
N HIS A 11 -0.14 -6.78 8.28
CA HIS A 11 -1.03 -6.18 7.29
C HIS A 11 -1.90 -7.27 6.66
N VAL A 12 -3.03 -6.89 6.10
CA VAL A 12 -3.92 -7.82 5.38
C VAL A 12 -3.25 -8.32 4.12
N THR A 13 -3.19 -9.64 3.94
CA THR A 13 -2.58 -10.27 2.78
C THR A 13 -3.60 -10.87 1.80
N ASN A 14 -4.78 -11.24 2.27
CA ASN A 14 -5.79 -12.05 1.55
C ASN A 14 -5.25 -13.42 1.05
N LEU A 15 -4.23 -13.97 1.72
CA LEU A 15 -3.68 -15.29 1.41
C LEU A 15 -4.39 -16.42 2.20
N GLY A 16 -5.33 -16.08 3.09
CA GLY A 16 -6.05 -17.02 3.94
C GLY A 16 -6.90 -18.03 3.17
N ALA A 17 -7.16 -19.17 3.81
CA ALA A 17 -8.09 -20.19 3.32
C ALA A 17 -9.55 -19.87 3.72
N ASP A 18 -10.49 -20.56 3.09
CA ASP A 18 -11.93 -20.37 3.34
C ASP A 18 -12.34 -20.75 4.77
N ASP A 19 -11.60 -21.66 5.40
CA ASP A 19 -11.77 -22.03 6.82
C ASP A 19 -11.10 -21.07 7.81
N ARG A 20 -10.58 -19.94 7.29
CA ARG A 20 -9.89 -18.90 8.03
C ARG A 20 -8.54 -19.35 8.63
N SER A 21 -7.94 -20.43 8.11
CA SER A 21 -6.59 -20.85 8.45
C SER A 21 -5.53 -20.10 7.63
N LEU A 22 -4.29 -20.11 8.13
CA LEU A 22 -3.12 -19.63 7.39
C LEU A 22 -2.65 -20.72 6.41
N THR A 23 -2.23 -20.31 5.21
CA THR A 23 -1.85 -21.22 4.11
C THR A 23 -0.33 -21.30 3.92
N HIS A 24 0.13 -22.24 3.09
CA HIS A 24 1.53 -22.32 2.66
C HIS A 24 2.01 -21.03 1.94
N ARG A 25 1.09 -20.26 1.33
CA ARG A 25 1.43 -18.96 0.73
C ARG A 25 1.88 -17.95 1.80
N HIS A 26 1.23 -17.94 2.98
CA HIS A 26 1.71 -17.12 4.10
C HIS A 26 3.11 -17.53 4.53
N THR A 27 3.39 -18.83 4.62
CA THR A 27 4.72 -19.33 5.00
C THR A 27 5.78 -18.78 4.05
N ALA A 28 5.61 -18.95 2.74
CA ALA A 28 6.55 -18.46 1.74
C ALA A 28 6.68 -16.92 1.74
N TYR A 29 5.54 -16.21 1.91
CA TYR A 29 5.52 -14.76 1.98
C TYR A 29 6.34 -14.21 3.15
N TYR A 30 6.17 -14.74 4.35
CA TYR A 30 6.91 -14.30 5.54
C TYR A 30 8.35 -14.79 5.56
N GLU A 31 8.61 -16.03 5.13
CA GLU A 31 9.95 -16.58 4.96
C GLU A 31 10.81 -15.71 4.03
N ARG A 32 10.22 -15.25 2.90
CA ARG A 32 10.92 -14.41 1.93
C ARG A 32 11.45 -13.10 2.56
N ARG A 33 10.73 -12.51 3.53
CA ARG A 33 11.17 -11.28 4.24
C ARG A 33 12.20 -11.60 5.30
N ALA A 34 12.06 -12.72 5.99
CA ALA A 34 13.05 -13.19 6.96
C ALA A 34 14.40 -13.49 6.26
N SER A 35 14.38 -14.21 5.13
CA SER A 35 15.58 -14.48 4.32
C SER A 35 16.25 -13.21 3.79
N GLY A 36 15.48 -12.16 3.54
CA GLY A 36 15.97 -10.83 3.14
C GLY A 36 16.49 -9.98 4.29
N GLY A 37 16.52 -10.50 5.53
CA GLY A 37 17.18 -9.91 6.68
C GLY A 37 16.26 -9.13 7.64
N ALA A 38 14.92 -9.20 7.49
CA ALA A 38 14.02 -8.69 8.52
C ALA A 38 14.37 -9.29 9.89
N GLY A 39 14.46 -8.45 10.93
CA GLY A 39 14.79 -8.92 12.28
C GLY A 39 13.59 -9.50 13.02
N ILE A 40 12.43 -8.93 12.75
CA ILE A 40 11.15 -9.31 13.35
C ILE A 40 10.12 -9.38 12.21
N VAL A 41 9.38 -10.49 12.15
CA VAL A 41 8.28 -10.69 11.20
C VAL A 41 7.00 -10.87 12.01
N VAL A 42 6.06 -9.94 11.83
CA VAL A 42 4.74 -9.99 12.47
C VAL A 42 3.72 -10.47 11.44
N VAL A 43 3.10 -11.62 11.73
CA VAL A 43 2.07 -12.22 10.87
C VAL A 43 0.80 -11.37 10.92
N GLU A 44 0.02 -11.33 9.85
CA GLU A 44 -1.23 -10.58 9.79
C GLU A 44 -2.18 -10.90 10.95
N GLY A 45 -3.01 -9.91 11.32
CA GLY A 45 -3.89 -10.01 12.48
C GLY A 45 -4.89 -11.17 12.37
N ALA A 46 -4.89 -12.05 13.36
CA ALA A 46 -5.86 -13.12 13.50
C ALA A 46 -6.94 -12.72 14.49
N SER A 47 -8.22 -12.88 14.11
CA SER A 47 -9.37 -12.66 14.98
C SER A 47 -9.32 -13.59 16.18
N VAL A 48 -9.37 -13.04 17.41
CA VAL A 48 -9.27 -13.82 18.66
C VAL A 48 -10.57 -14.50 19.04
N HIS A 49 -11.71 -14.06 18.45
CA HIS A 49 -13.03 -14.59 18.74
C HIS A 49 -13.88 -14.70 17.45
N PRO A 50 -14.78 -15.72 17.33
CA PRO A 50 -15.60 -15.91 16.12
C PRO A 50 -16.60 -14.79 15.81
N SER A 51 -16.93 -13.91 16.77
CA SER A 51 -17.75 -12.73 16.53
C SER A 51 -17.07 -11.70 15.61
N ASP A 52 -15.77 -11.82 15.38
CA ASP A 52 -14.99 -10.97 14.51
C ASP A 52 -14.66 -11.67 13.18
N TRP A 53 -15.18 -11.10 12.08
CA TRP A 53 -14.87 -11.55 10.71
C TRP A 53 -14.82 -10.34 9.76
N PRO A 54 -13.74 -9.55 9.82
CA PRO A 54 -13.68 -8.22 9.18
C PRO A 54 -13.58 -8.25 7.65
N TYR A 55 -13.11 -9.33 7.06
CA TYR A 55 -13.01 -9.57 5.61
C TYR A 55 -12.99 -11.07 5.32
N GLU A 56 -13.30 -11.46 4.08
CA GLU A 56 -13.55 -12.84 3.68
C GLU A 56 -12.49 -13.83 4.16
N ARG A 57 -11.22 -13.54 3.90
CA ARG A 57 -10.08 -14.42 4.23
C ARG A 57 -9.36 -14.03 5.52
N ALA A 58 -10.05 -13.31 6.42
CA ALA A 58 -9.47 -12.94 7.71
C ALA A 58 -9.13 -14.17 8.55
N PRO A 59 -7.90 -14.34 9.02
CA PRO A 59 -7.54 -15.49 9.86
C PRO A 59 -8.33 -15.51 11.16
N LEU A 60 -8.69 -16.70 11.62
CA LEU A 60 -9.25 -16.94 12.96
C LEU A 60 -8.19 -17.66 13.79
N ALA A 61 -7.76 -17.08 14.90
CA ALA A 61 -6.68 -17.59 15.72
C ALA A 61 -6.88 -19.08 16.15
N ALA A 62 -8.14 -19.47 16.35
CA ALA A 62 -8.51 -20.86 16.64
C ALA A 62 -8.09 -21.84 15.53
N GLN A 63 -7.97 -21.39 14.28
CA GLN A 63 -7.60 -22.16 13.09
C GLN A 63 -6.13 -21.99 12.69
N CYS A 64 -5.39 -21.06 13.30
CA CYS A 64 -4.06 -20.69 12.84
C CYS A 64 -2.92 -21.55 13.37
N GLY A 65 -3.13 -22.45 14.33
CA GLY A 65 -2.05 -23.18 15.02
C GLY A 65 -1.07 -23.89 14.09
N GLY A 66 -1.56 -24.65 13.09
CA GLY A 66 -0.70 -25.32 12.11
C GLY A 66 0.07 -24.33 11.22
N GLY A 67 -0.61 -23.28 10.74
CA GLY A 67 0.02 -22.25 9.93
C GLY A 67 1.06 -21.44 10.70
N TRP A 68 0.79 -21.07 11.94
CA TRP A 68 1.80 -20.42 12.80
C TRP A 68 3.03 -21.30 13.01
N SER A 69 2.85 -22.62 13.17
CA SER A 69 3.98 -23.52 13.34
C SER A 69 4.89 -23.57 12.11
N THR A 70 4.31 -23.63 10.92
CA THR A 70 5.10 -23.63 9.67
C THR A 70 5.77 -22.28 9.41
N ILE A 71 5.08 -21.16 9.69
CA ILE A 71 5.64 -19.80 9.57
C ILE A 71 6.77 -19.61 10.60
N ALA A 72 6.57 -19.98 11.86
CA ALA A 72 7.61 -19.84 12.89
C ALA A 72 8.88 -20.59 12.49
N ALA A 73 8.76 -21.86 12.08
CA ALA A 73 9.90 -22.65 11.64
C ALA A 73 10.64 -22.02 10.44
N ALA A 74 9.89 -21.55 9.45
CA ALA A 74 10.45 -20.92 8.26
C ALA A 74 11.17 -19.59 8.59
N VAL A 75 10.53 -18.70 9.33
CA VAL A 75 11.09 -17.38 9.72
C VAL A 75 12.32 -17.56 10.61
N GLN A 76 12.24 -18.43 11.61
CA GLN A 76 13.33 -18.70 12.55
C GLN A 76 14.53 -19.39 11.91
N SER A 77 14.36 -20.12 10.80
CA SER A 77 15.48 -20.71 10.05
C SER A 77 16.45 -19.66 9.53
N HIS A 78 15.99 -18.42 9.36
CA HIS A 78 16.81 -17.26 8.98
C HIS A 78 17.24 -16.39 10.18
N GLY A 79 16.97 -16.84 11.41
CA GLY A 79 17.33 -16.15 12.65
C GLY A 79 16.41 -14.99 13.03
N ALA A 80 15.34 -14.72 12.26
CA ALA A 80 14.36 -13.69 12.57
C ALA A 80 13.37 -14.17 13.66
N LEU A 81 12.75 -13.23 14.37
CA LEU A 81 11.68 -13.51 15.33
C LEU A 81 10.33 -13.53 14.62
N ALA A 82 9.52 -14.55 14.90
CA ALA A 82 8.16 -14.72 14.39
C ALA A 82 7.13 -14.34 15.47
N ILE A 83 6.34 -13.30 15.20
CA ILE A 83 5.32 -12.76 16.13
C ILE A 83 3.93 -12.93 15.52
N ALA A 84 2.95 -13.43 16.27
CA ALA A 84 1.56 -13.50 15.84
C ALA A 84 0.83 -12.21 16.24
N SER A 85 0.19 -11.52 15.30
CA SER A 85 -0.69 -10.39 15.63
C SER A 85 -2.07 -10.89 16.00
N LEU A 86 -2.61 -10.41 17.13
CA LEU A 86 -3.91 -10.78 17.68
C LEU A 86 -4.84 -9.56 17.64
N ASP A 87 -6.02 -9.73 17.05
CA ASP A 87 -6.94 -8.62 16.81
C ASP A 87 -8.41 -9.00 17.05
N HIS A 88 -9.22 -7.98 17.21
CA HIS A 88 -10.67 -8.00 17.12
C HIS A 88 -11.12 -6.64 16.60
N SER A 89 -11.75 -6.58 15.45
CA SER A 89 -12.13 -5.31 14.81
C SER A 89 -13.28 -4.58 15.52
N GLY A 90 -13.98 -5.26 16.41
CA GLY A 90 -15.05 -4.66 17.19
C GLY A 90 -16.18 -4.09 16.33
N GLY A 91 -16.70 -2.94 16.72
CA GLY A 91 -17.73 -2.18 15.98
C GLY A 91 -17.24 -1.57 14.67
N GLN A 92 -15.96 -1.73 14.33
CA GLN A 92 -15.34 -1.23 13.09
C GLN A 92 -15.00 -2.35 12.11
N GLY A 93 -15.55 -3.55 12.33
CA GLY A 93 -15.51 -4.68 11.42
C GLY A 93 -16.62 -4.63 10.36
N SER A 94 -17.07 -5.81 9.95
CA SER A 94 -18.18 -6.00 9.02
C SER A 94 -18.99 -7.23 9.44
N SER A 95 -20.32 -7.13 9.42
CA SER A 95 -21.20 -8.28 9.64
C SER A 95 -21.46 -9.09 8.37
N ALA A 96 -20.96 -8.64 7.22
CA ALA A 96 -21.24 -9.25 5.91
C ALA A 96 -20.83 -10.72 5.83
N PHE A 97 -19.76 -11.11 6.51
CA PHE A 97 -19.26 -12.48 6.48
C PHE A 97 -19.74 -13.33 7.66
N SER A 98 -19.76 -12.75 8.87
CA SER A 98 -20.20 -13.47 10.08
C SER A 98 -21.71 -13.66 10.17
N GLN A 99 -22.51 -12.80 9.50
CA GLN A 99 -23.96 -12.69 9.61
C GLN A 99 -24.44 -12.54 11.07
N SER A 100 -23.57 -11.93 11.90
CA SER A 100 -23.79 -11.71 13.33
C SER A 100 -23.53 -10.23 13.67
N PRO A 101 -24.16 -9.67 14.73
CA PRO A 101 -23.93 -8.30 15.10
C PRO A 101 -22.46 -8.02 15.42
N LEU A 102 -21.97 -6.85 15.02
CA LEU A 102 -20.68 -6.34 15.48
C LEU A 102 -20.74 -6.10 17.01
N TRP A 103 -19.62 -6.25 17.69
CA TRP A 103 -19.48 -6.02 19.12
C TRP A 103 -18.64 -4.78 19.37
N ALA A 104 -19.10 -3.87 20.24
CA ALA A 104 -18.37 -2.64 20.56
C ALA A 104 -18.60 -2.19 21.99
N PRO A 105 -17.73 -1.32 22.54
CA PRO A 105 -17.99 -0.72 23.86
C PRO A 105 -19.29 0.10 23.89
N SER A 106 -19.64 0.74 22.79
CA SER A 106 -20.86 1.57 22.68
C SER A 106 -21.48 1.43 21.28
N ARG A 107 -22.75 1.86 21.16
CA ARG A 107 -23.54 1.79 19.93
C ARG A 107 -23.21 2.92 18.95
N VAL A 108 -21.90 3.08 18.65
CA VAL A 108 -21.43 4.04 17.66
C VAL A 108 -21.46 3.38 16.29
N PRO A 109 -22.22 3.93 15.30
CA PRO A 109 -22.32 3.31 13.98
C PRO A 109 -20.96 3.18 13.29
N GLU A 110 -20.74 2.04 12.61
CA GLU A 110 -19.58 1.83 11.77
C GLU A 110 -19.54 2.85 10.61
N VAL A 111 -18.34 3.29 10.21
CA VAL A 111 -18.17 4.45 9.31
C VAL A 111 -18.60 4.15 7.87
N ASN A 112 -18.38 2.94 7.38
CA ASN A 112 -18.62 2.58 5.98
C ASN A 112 -20.05 2.05 5.76
N ALA A 113 -20.41 0.97 6.43
CA ALA A 113 -21.70 0.30 6.28
C ALA A 113 -22.81 0.91 7.16
N ARG A 114 -22.44 1.78 8.11
CA ARG A 114 -23.36 2.39 9.09
C ARG A 114 -24.06 1.36 9.98
N GLU A 115 -23.46 0.19 10.16
CA GLU A 115 -23.95 -0.82 11.08
C GLU A 115 -23.85 -0.33 12.52
N VAL A 116 -24.92 -0.47 13.30
CA VAL A 116 -24.92 -0.17 14.73
C VAL A 116 -24.53 -1.43 15.48
N PRO A 117 -23.38 -1.46 16.19
CA PRO A 117 -22.93 -2.65 16.89
C PRO A 117 -23.80 -2.96 18.13
N LYS A 118 -23.77 -4.25 18.54
CA LYS A 118 -24.21 -4.65 19.87
C LYS A 118 -23.30 -3.97 20.92
N TRP A 119 -23.88 -3.36 21.94
CA TRP A 119 -23.16 -2.98 23.13
C TRP A 119 -22.69 -4.25 23.88
N MET A 120 -21.40 -4.36 24.16
CA MET A 120 -20.84 -5.51 24.85
C MET A 120 -21.27 -5.55 26.32
N GLU A 121 -21.83 -6.65 26.72
CA GLU A 121 -22.12 -7.01 28.11
C GLU A 121 -20.88 -7.66 28.75
N GLU A 122 -20.88 -7.85 30.06
CA GLU A 122 -19.74 -8.42 30.78
C GLU A 122 -19.29 -9.78 30.21
N ASN A 123 -20.25 -10.64 29.90
CA ASN A 123 -19.96 -11.96 29.30
C ASN A 123 -19.28 -11.86 27.92
N ASP A 124 -19.60 -10.83 27.13
CA ASP A 124 -18.96 -10.60 25.83
C ASP A 124 -17.51 -10.11 26.01
N ILE A 125 -17.30 -9.22 26.99
CA ILE A 125 -15.98 -8.71 27.36
C ILE A 125 -15.09 -9.85 27.86
N ASP A 126 -15.59 -10.67 28.78
CA ASP A 126 -14.88 -11.83 29.29
C ASP A 126 -14.57 -12.85 28.17
N ALA A 127 -15.50 -13.08 27.24
CA ALA A 127 -15.28 -13.98 26.11
C ALA A 127 -14.15 -13.48 25.18
N VAL A 128 -14.07 -12.19 24.91
CA VAL A 128 -13.00 -11.60 24.08
C VAL A 128 -11.66 -11.66 24.83
N ILE A 129 -11.62 -11.33 26.13
CA ILE A 129 -10.39 -11.45 26.94
C ILE A 129 -9.90 -12.91 26.94
N ALA A 130 -10.79 -13.87 27.17
CA ALA A 130 -10.46 -15.29 27.11
C ALA A 130 -9.98 -15.71 25.70
N GLY A 131 -10.54 -15.10 24.65
CA GLY A 131 -10.11 -15.26 23.27
C GLY A 131 -8.67 -14.82 23.04
N PHE A 132 -8.26 -13.67 23.56
CA PHE A 132 -6.86 -13.21 23.53
C PHE A 132 -5.92 -14.17 24.24
N VAL A 133 -6.28 -14.63 25.44
CA VAL A 133 -5.49 -15.60 26.22
C VAL A 133 -5.31 -16.91 25.46
N ALA A 134 -6.40 -17.48 24.95
CA ALA A 134 -6.38 -18.74 24.21
C ALA A 134 -5.58 -18.64 22.91
N SER A 135 -5.68 -17.48 22.22
CA SER A 135 -4.95 -17.21 20.97
C SER A 135 -3.44 -17.09 21.23
N ALA A 136 -3.05 -16.37 22.28
CA ALA A 136 -1.66 -16.23 22.68
C ALA A 136 -1.04 -17.58 23.09
N ALA A 137 -1.76 -18.38 23.88
CA ALA A 137 -1.33 -19.73 24.25
C ALA A 137 -1.12 -20.63 23.02
N ARG A 138 -2.03 -20.55 22.05
CA ARG A 138 -1.95 -21.29 20.78
C ARG A 138 -0.75 -20.87 19.94
N ALA A 139 -0.49 -19.56 19.82
CA ALA A 139 0.64 -19.03 19.07
C ALA A 139 1.97 -19.48 19.69
N CYS A 140 2.12 -19.37 21.01
CA CYS A 140 3.30 -19.85 21.72
C CYS A 140 3.48 -21.37 21.60
N ALA A 141 2.40 -22.16 21.71
CA ALA A 141 2.44 -23.61 21.51
C ALA A 141 2.81 -24.01 20.07
N ALA A 142 2.50 -23.16 19.09
CA ALA A 142 2.90 -23.33 17.69
C ALA A 142 4.37 -22.94 17.42
N GLY A 143 5.10 -22.45 18.43
CA GLY A 143 6.52 -22.09 18.30
C GLY A 143 6.77 -20.64 17.90
N MET A 144 5.74 -19.77 17.88
CA MET A 144 5.94 -18.32 17.70
C MET A 144 6.77 -17.77 18.88
N ASP A 145 7.66 -16.79 18.60
CA ASP A 145 8.48 -16.13 19.62
C ASP A 145 7.66 -15.20 20.52
N GLY A 146 6.45 -14.86 20.11
CA GLY A 146 5.55 -14.05 20.91
C GLY A 146 4.29 -13.63 20.16
N VAL A 147 3.56 -12.70 20.78
CA VAL A 147 2.34 -12.11 20.22
C VAL A 147 2.38 -10.60 20.29
N GLU A 148 1.70 -9.95 19.36
CA GLU A 148 1.43 -8.51 19.35
C GLU A 148 -0.09 -8.29 19.47
N ILE A 149 -0.54 -7.63 20.55
CA ILE A 149 -1.93 -7.19 20.66
C ILE A 149 -2.12 -5.94 19.80
N ASN A 150 -3.13 -5.97 18.92
CA ASN A 150 -3.49 -4.80 18.13
C ASN A 150 -4.40 -3.86 18.95
N ALA A 151 -3.88 -2.67 19.26
CA ALA A 151 -4.63 -1.51 19.77
C ALA A 151 -4.51 -0.33 18.77
N GLY A 152 -4.34 -0.66 17.48
CA GLY A 152 -4.24 0.27 16.37
C GLY A 152 -5.60 0.64 15.76
N GLN A 153 -5.56 0.98 14.48
CA GLN A 153 -6.63 1.70 13.77
C GLN A 153 -8.04 1.08 13.81
N HIS A 154 -8.18 -0.23 13.67
CA HIS A 154 -9.49 -0.93 13.60
C HIS A 154 -9.79 -1.75 14.86
N SER A 155 -8.93 -1.70 15.86
CA SER A 155 -8.97 -2.60 17.00
C SER A 155 -10.07 -2.27 18.01
N LEU A 156 -10.72 -3.31 18.51
CA LEU A 156 -11.64 -3.22 19.66
C LEU A 156 -10.93 -2.69 20.91
N VAL A 157 -9.66 -3.05 21.13
CA VAL A 157 -8.86 -2.55 22.26
C VAL A 157 -8.78 -1.02 22.21
N ARG A 158 -8.45 -0.45 21.05
CA ARG A 158 -8.46 1.00 20.87
C ARG A 158 -9.87 1.60 21.05
N GLN A 159 -10.92 0.91 20.60
CA GLN A 159 -12.30 1.41 20.73
C GLN A 159 -12.71 1.57 22.19
N PHE A 160 -12.24 0.73 23.10
CA PHE A 160 -12.43 0.91 24.54
C PHE A 160 -11.65 2.10 25.10
N MET A 161 -10.45 2.37 24.55
CA MET A 161 -9.58 3.45 25.01
C MET A 161 -10.04 4.83 24.53
N SER A 162 -10.76 4.91 23.41
CA SER A 162 -11.08 6.15 22.73
C SER A 162 -12.44 6.72 23.13
N PRO A 163 -12.51 7.98 23.58
CA PRO A 163 -13.78 8.66 23.82
C PRO A 163 -14.66 8.84 22.57
N LEU A 164 -14.10 8.69 21.35
CA LEU A 164 -14.90 8.66 20.10
C LEU A 164 -15.84 7.46 20.05
N THR A 165 -15.47 6.34 20.65
CA THR A 165 -16.15 5.05 20.51
C THR A 165 -16.60 4.44 21.83
N ASN A 166 -16.08 4.89 22.97
CA ASN A 166 -16.47 4.43 24.30
C ASN A 166 -17.26 5.52 25.05
N HIS A 167 -18.58 5.37 25.08
CA HIS A 167 -19.51 6.26 25.77
C HIS A 167 -20.15 5.59 26.98
N ARG A 168 -19.46 4.59 27.57
CA ARG A 168 -19.97 3.86 28.73
C ARG A 168 -19.88 4.68 30.00
N SER A 169 -20.79 4.43 30.93
CA SER A 169 -20.82 5.06 32.24
C SER A 169 -20.47 4.08 33.40
N ASP A 170 -20.21 2.82 33.06
CA ASP A 170 -19.73 1.82 34.00
C ASP A 170 -18.20 1.87 34.15
N GLU A 171 -17.60 0.89 34.82
CA GLU A 171 -16.16 0.81 35.03
C GLU A 171 -15.35 0.80 33.72
N TRP A 172 -15.87 0.19 32.65
CA TRP A 172 -15.24 0.12 31.33
C TRP A 172 -15.22 1.43 30.56
N GLY A 173 -16.01 2.44 31.02
CA GLY A 173 -16.04 3.78 30.43
C GLY A 173 -15.48 4.85 31.35
N THR A 174 -15.54 4.66 32.69
CA THR A 174 -14.92 5.58 33.67
C THR A 174 -13.40 5.42 33.71
N ASP A 175 -12.90 4.24 33.35
CA ASP A 175 -11.48 3.94 33.13
C ASP A 175 -11.29 3.37 31.74
N ASN A 176 -11.04 4.23 30.78
CA ASN A 176 -10.90 3.86 29.37
C ASN A 176 -9.74 2.90 29.10
N LEU A 177 -8.75 2.79 29.98
CA LEU A 177 -7.62 1.89 29.81
C LEU A 177 -7.85 0.51 30.44
N GLN A 178 -8.91 0.31 31.22
CA GLN A 178 -9.20 -0.93 31.95
C GLN A 178 -9.24 -2.15 31.03
N PHE A 179 -9.93 -2.05 29.87
CA PHE A 179 -10.00 -3.19 28.94
C PHE A 179 -8.62 -3.58 28.40
N ALA A 180 -7.84 -2.59 27.96
CA ALA A 180 -6.48 -2.83 27.44
C ALA A 180 -5.58 -3.46 28.52
N ARG A 181 -5.60 -2.93 29.77
CA ARG A 181 -4.85 -3.51 30.88
C ARG A 181 -5.27 -4.96 31.16
N ARG A 182 -6.59 -5.22 31.28
CA ARG A 182 -7.12 -6.56 31.53
C ARG A 182 -6.70 -7.58 30.47
N VAL A 183 -6.71 -7.17 29.18
CA VAL A 183 -6.21 -8.03 28.09
C VAL A 183 -4.72 -8.32 28.24
N ILE A 184 -3.88 -7.32 28.48
CA ILE A 184 -2.43 -7.47 28.64
C ILE A 184 -2.11 -8.37 29.85
N GLU A 185 -2.69 -8.08 31.00
CA GLU A 185 -2.49 -8.84 32.25
C GLU A 185 -2.94 -10.30 32.10
N ALA A 186 -4.13 -10.53 31.53
CA ALA A 186 -4.66 -11.87 31.31
C ALA A 186 -3.80 -12.70 30.34
N VAL A 187 -3.36 -12.09 29.22
CA VAL A 187 -2.44 -12.73 28.27
C VAL A 187 -1.11 -13.05 28.95
N ARG A 188 -0.55 -12.11 29.72
CA ARG A 188 0.71 -12.32 30.46
C ARG A 188 0.60 -13.46 31.46
N ALA A 189 -0.51 -13.56 32.19
CA ALA A 189 -0.72 -14.53 33.23
C ALA A 189 -1.08 -15.93 32.72
N GLY A 190 -1.87 -16.02 31.65
CA GLY A 190 -2.43 -17.31 31.21
C GLY A 190 -2.16 -17.69 29.75
N GLY A 191 -1.73 -16.74 28.92
CA GLY A 191 -1.54 -16.95 27.48
C GLY A 191 -0.11 -17.23 27.05
N LEU A 192 0.88 -16.82 27.82
CA LEU A 192 2.29 -16.89 27.40
C LEU A 192 3.05 -18.03 28.09
N SER A 193 3.76 -18.83 27.30
CA SER A 193 4.78 -19.72 27.80
C SER A 193 6.08 -18.95 28.09
N LYS A 194 6.97 -19.60 28.90
CA LYS A 194 8.28 -19.02 29.23
C LYS A 194 9.08 -18.75 27.94
N GLY A 195 9.49 -17.51 27.76
CA GLY A 195 10.29 -17.06 26.61
C GLY A 195 9.48 -16.40 25.49
N CYS A 196 8.14 -16.50 25.49
CA CYS A 196 7.30 -15.74 24.58
C CYS A 196 7.21 -14.27 24.99
N VAL A 197 7.36 -13.34 24.02
CA VAL A 197 7.24 -11.90 24.24
C VAL A 197 5.82 -11.39 23.95
N LEU A 198 5.45 -10.29 24.61
CA LEU A 198 4.18 -9.61 24.46
C LEU A 198 4.39 -8.18 23.97
N GLY A 199 3.97 -7.89 22.76
CA GLY A 199 3.95 -6.55 22.20
C GLY A 199 2.57 -5.90 22.19
N LEU A 200 2.55 -4.58 22.08
CA LEU A 200 1.35 -3.79 21.83
C LEU A 200 1.57 -2.87 20.65
N ARG A 201 0.66 -2.89 19.69
CA ARG A 201 0.57 -1.90 18.60
C ARG A 201 -0.43 -0.84 19.01
N LEU A 202 0.03 0.37 19.33
CA LEU A 202 -0.76 1.43 19.93
C LEU A 202 -1.00 2.58 18.93
N SER A 203 -2.27 2.94 18.69
CA SER A 203 -2.61 4.21 18.05
C SER A 203 -2.38 5.36 19.02
N CYS A 204 -1.34 6.13 18.77
CA CYS A 204 -0.92 7.26 19.59
C CYS A 204 -1.53 8.61 19.17
N ASP A 205 -2.24 8.63 18.05
CA ASP A 205 -2.95 9.77 17.52
C ASP A 205 -4.10 9.30 16.62
N GLU A 206 -5.33 9.55 16.98
CA GLU A 206 -6.48 9.19 16.14
C GLU A 206 -6.77 10.23 15.06
N LEU A 207 -6.01 11.34 15.02
CA LEU A 207 -6.22 12.49 14.13
C LEU A 207 -7.64 13.08 14.25
N ALA A 208 -8.20 13.00 15.45
CA ALA A 208 -9.52 13.48 15.84
C ALA A 208 -9.40 14.23 17.17
N PRO A 209 -8.73 15.41 17.19
CA PRO A 209 -8.35 16.10 18.43
C PRO A 209 -9.55 16.59 19.26
N TRP A 210 -10.74 16.62 18.65
CA TRP A 210 -11.98 17.02 19.35
C TRP A 210 -12.54 15.98 20.32
N ALA A 211 -12.13 14.70 20.22
CA ALA A 211 -12.61 13.63 21.09
C ALA A 211 -11.76 12.35 21.09
N GLY A 212 -10.77 12.19 20.20
CA GLY A 212 -9.94 10.99 20.09
C GLY A 212 -8.72 11.02 21.00
N ILE A 213 -7.92 9.94 20.94
CA ILE A 213 -6.58 9.88 21.52
C ILE A 213 -5.69 10.86 20.75
N THR A 214 -4.96 11.70 21.49
CA THR A 214 -4.04 12.69 20.91
C THR A 214 -2.58 12.37 21.22
N PRO A 215 -1.61 12.95 20.50
CA PRO A 215 -0.18 12.76 20.75
C PRO A 215 0.23 13.14 22.18
N GLU A 216 -0.44 14.11 22.80
CA GLU A 216 -0.16 14.55 24.17
C GLU A 216 -0.61 13.52 25.22
N MET A 217 -1.64 12.72 24.91
CA MET A 217 -2.13 11.65 25.78
C MET A 217 -1.28 10.39 25.67
N ALA A 218 -0.72 10.12 24.50
CA ALA A 218 -0.06 8.88 24.16
C ALA A 218 1.09 8.46 25.10
N PRO A 219 1.98 9.37 25.57
CA PRO A 219 3.05 9.02 26.51
C PRO A 219 2.53 8.44 27.83
N ALA A 220 1.50 9.06 28.43
CA ALA A 220 0.90 8.57 29.69
C ALA A 220 0.22 7.21 29.50
N ILE A 221 -0.53 7.03 28.41
CA ILE A 221 -1.17 5.76 28.03
C ILE A 221 -0.10 4.66 27.87
N ALA A 222 0.98 4.95 27.16
CA ALA A 222 2.05 3.99 26.92
C ALA A 222 2.74 3.52 28.22
N VAL A 223 3.02 4.44 29.15
CA VAL A 223 3.61 4.13 30.46
C VAL A 223 2.67 3.25 31.29
N GLU A 224 1.38 3.58 31.34
CA GLU A 224 0.40 2.77 32.07
C GLU A 224 0.27 1.35 31.52
N LEU A 225 0.17 1.21 30.19
CA LEU A 225 0.05 -0.10 29.57
C LEU A 225 1.35 -0.91 29.63
N ALA A 226 2.52 -0.26 29.63
CA ALA A 226 3.80 -0.93 29.83
C ALA A 226 3.90 -1.56 31.21
N THR A 227 3.35 -0.88 32.23
CA THR A 227 3.30 -1.38 33.61
C THR A 227 2.46 -2.67 33.74
N ALA A 228 1.49 -2.89 32.86
CA ALA A 228 0.70 -4.11 32.79
C ALA A 228 1.50 -5.32 32.27
N GLY A 229 2.73 -5.13 31.75
CA GLY A 229 3.67 -6.21 31.42
C GLY A 229 3.98 -6.39 29.95
N LEU A 230 4.21 -5.32 29.19
CA LEU A 230 4.68 -5.38 27.81
C LEU A 230 6.18 -5.62 27.70
N ASP A 231 6.62 -6.27 26.60
CA ASP A 231 8.01 -6.48 26.24
C ASP A 231 8.45 -5.54 25.09
N PHE A 232 7.53 -5.01 24.28
CA PHE A 232 7.80 -4.00 23.27
C PHE A 232 6.52 -3.23 22.90
N LEU A 233 6.71 -2.05 22.31
CA LEU A 233 5.62 -1.17 21.86
C LEU A 233 5.86 -0.71 20.42
N VAL A 234 4.81 -0.77 19.58
CA VAL A 234 4.82 -0.20 18.23
C VAL A 234 3.95 1.05 18.20
N VAL A 235 4.56 2.20 17.89
CA VAL A 235 3.85 3.49 17.79
C VAL A 235 3.24 3.62 16.41
N THR A 236 1.90 3.74 16.36
CA THR A 236 1.13 3.96 15.13
C THR A 236 0.22 5.17 15.27
N ARG A 237 -0.48 5.53 14.21
CA ARG A 237 -1.52 6.58 14.27
C ARG A 237 -2.75 6.20 13.45
N GLY A 238 -3.80 6.98 13.64
CA GLY A 238 -5.04 6.91 12.90
C GLY A 238 -6.05 5.93 13.49
N SER A 239 -7.27 6.06 13.00
CA SER A 239 -8.39 5.20 13.29
C SER A 239 -9.21 4.98 12.03
N ILE A 240 -10.37 4.32 12.12
CA ILE A 240 -11.27 4.21 10.97
C ILE A 240 -11.80 5.58 10.50
N TYR A 241 -11.79 6.58 11.36
CA TYR A 241 -12.22 7.96 11.02
C TYR A 241 -11.16 8.73 10.21
N SER A 242 -9.94 8.19 10.14
CA SER A 242 -8.79 8.75 9.43
C SER A 242 -7.98 7.64 8.74
N VAL A 243 -8.69 6.69 8.10
CA VAL A 243 -8.09 5.46 7.55
C VAL A 243 -7.01 5.74 6.51
N GLU A 244 -7.16 6.80 5.71
CA GLU A 244 -6.19 7.27 4.72
C GLU A 244 -4.87 7.71 5.38
N LYS A 245 -4.91 8.17 6.64
CA LYS A 245 -3.73 8.61 7.40
C LYS A 245 -3.02 7.48 8.14
N THR A 246 -3.63 6.31 8.24
CA THR A 246 -3.00 5.13 8.87
C THR A 246 -1.94 4.52 7.96
N ARG A 247 -2.12 4.67 6.66
CA ARG A 247 -1.20 4.23 5.62
C ARG A 247 -1.20 5.26 4.49
N PRO A 248 -0.67 6.45 4.73
CA PRO A 248 -0.70 7.52 3.74
C PRO A 248 0.11 7.14 2.50
N ASP A 249 -0.32 7.67 1.37
CA ASP A 249 0.36 7.56 0.11
C ASP A 249 1.47 8.61 -0.05
N PHE A 250 1.91 8.85 -1.28
CA PHE A 250 3.01 9.78 -1.58
C PHE A 250 2.69 11.27 -1.33
N HIS A 251 1.43 11.65 -1.11
CA HIS A 251 1.05 13.03 -0.79
C HIS A 251 1.43 13.43 0.64
N GLU A 252 1.64 12.46 1.53
CA GLU A 252 2.13 12.72 2.89
C GLU A 252 3.64 12.48 3.01
N GLY A 253 4.32 13.31 3.80
CA GLY A 253 5.74 13.10 4.11
C GLY A 253 6.00 11.77 4.79
N THR A 254 7.23 11.27 4.67
CA THR A 254 7.70 10.08 5.40
C THR A 254 8.01 10.42 6.85
N GLY A 255 7.96 9.44 7.77
CA GLY A 255 8.35 9.64 9.18
C GLY A 255 7.38 10.46 10.01
N PHE A 256 6.12 10.53 9.63
CA PHE A 256 5.10 11.36 10.27
C PHE A 256 4.83 11.02 11.76
N ASN A 257 5.29 9.89 12.27
CA ASN A 257 5.15 9.47 13.67
C ASN A 257 6.41 9.70 14.51
N VAL A 258 7.46 10.32 13.97
CA VAL A 258 8.76 10.50 14.65
C VAL A 258 8.59 11.22 15.98
N ASP A 259 7.89 12.36 16.01
CA ASP A 259 7.77 13.18 17.21
C ASP A 259 7.00 12.45 18.33
N VAL A 260 5.88 11.80 17.99
CA VAL A 260 5.11 11.04 18.97
C VAL A 260 5.85 9.79 19.43
N CYS A 261 6.62 9.15 18.54
CA CYS A 261 7.45 8.00 18.90
C CYS A 261 8.54 8.39 19.90
N ARG A 262 9.24 9.51 19.67
CA ARG A 262 10.22 10.07 20.61
C ARG A 262 9.57 10.37 21.97
N ALA A 263 8.44 11.09 21.98
CA ALA A 263 7.74 11.45 23.22
C ALA A 263 7.32 10.21 24.04
N VAL A 264 6.80 9.18 23.37
CA VAL A 264 6.44 7.90 24.01
C VAL A 264 7.68 7.18 24.57
N ARG A 265 8.76 7.10 23.80
CA ARG A 265 10.01 6.48 24.24
C ARG A 265 10.61 7.18 25.46
N ASP A 266 10.70 8.50 25.41
CA ASP A 266 11.26 9.32 26.49
C ASP A 266 10.43 9.17 27.77
N ALA A 267 9.10 9.15 27.67
CA ALA A 267 8.22 8.95 28.83
C ALA A 267 8.38 7.55 29.45
N LEU A 268 8.50 6.50 28.62
CA LEU A 268 8.78 5.16 29.10
C LEU A 268 10.12 5.08 29.84
N ARG A 269 11.19 5.67 29.30
CA ARG A 269 12.52 5.74 29.94
C ARG A 269 12.47 6.51 31.25
N ALA A 270 11.77 7.67 31.28
CA ALA A 270 11.59 8.46 32.50
C ALA A 270 10.82 7.72 33.59
N ALA A 271 9.89 6.83 33.20
CA ALA A 271 9.16 5.93 34.10
C ALA A 271 9.92 4.65 34.51
N GLY A 272 11.14 4.44 34.00
CA GLY A 272 11.98 3.27 34.28
C GLY A 272 11.68 2.03 33.44
N HIS A 273 10.93 2.17 32.35
CA HIS A 273 10.66 1.08 31.41
C HIS A 273 11.69 1.06 30.28
N GLU A 274 12.44 -0.05 30.15
CA GLU A 274 13.47 -0.26 29.11
C GLU A 274 12.94 -1.07 27.91
N ILE A 275 11.61 -1.19 27.73
CA ILE A 275 11.02 -1.91 26.61
C ILE A 275 11.33 -1.20 25.28
N PRO A 276 11.65 -1.94 24.19
CA PRO A 276 11.85 -1.36 22.87
C PRO A 276 10.61 -0.66 22.33
N VAL A 277 10.81 0.53 21.76
CA VAL A 277 9.78 1.29 21.06
C VAL A 277 10.10 1.28 19.57
N ILE A 278 9.13 0.83 18.77
CA ILE A 278 9.25 0.65 17.33
C ILE A 278 8.51 1.78 16.60
N LEU A 279 9.22 2.52 15.75
CA LEU A 279 8.65 3.53 14.89
C LEU A 279 7.94 2.90 13.69
N GLN A 280 6.64 3.13 13.54
CA GLN A 280 5.87 2.89 12.32
C GLN A 280 5.42 4.25 11.75
N GLY A 281 5.41 4.44 10.45
CA GLY A 281 4.92 5.68 9.83
C GLY A 281 5.61 6.02 8.52
N SER A 282 5.38 5.23 7.48
CA SER A 282 5.99 5.37 6.14
C SER A 282 7.53 5.45 6.16
N VAL A 283 8.18 4.69 7.04
CA VAL A 283 9.63 4.50 6.98
C VAL A 283 9.91 3.59 5.77
N VAL A 284 10.27 4.18 4.64
CA VAL A 284 10.49 3.48 3.37
C VAL A 284 11.91 3.65 2.82
N GLU A 285 12.66 4.59 3.37
CA GLU A 285 14.04 4.89 3.02
C GLU A 285 14.98 4.48 4.16
N PHE A 286 16.14 3.91 3.81
CA PHE A 286 17.08 3.44 4.82
C PHE A 286 17.75 4.58 5.59
N GLY A 287 18.06 5.71 4.94
CA GLY A 287 18.64 6.87 5.61
C GLY A 287 17.74 7.43 6.71
N GLN A 288 16.42 7.42 6.50
CA GLN A 288 15.44 7.75 7.52
C GLN A 288 15.43 6.71 8.65
N ALA A 289 15.51 5.43 8.32
CA ALA A 289 15.58 4.36 9.31
C ALA A 289 16.83 4.47 10.19
N GLU A 290 18.00 4.69 9.59
CA GLU A 290 19.26 4.91 10.31
C GLU A 290 19.20 6.13 11.22
N TRP A 291 18.70 7.25 10.70
CA TRP A 291 18.51 8.46 11.53
C TRP A 291 17.61 8.20 12.73
N ALA A 292 16.46 7.55 12.53
CA ALA A 292 15.55 7.22 13.63
C ALA A 292 16.17 6.30 14.68
N LEU A 293 17.12 5.46 14.29
CA LEU A 293 17.82 4.52 15.16
C LEU A 293 19.11 5.10 15.81
N GLY A 294 19.39 6.42 15.62
CA GLY A 294 20.55 7.10 16.21
C GLY A 294 21.85 6.90 15.43
N GLY A 295 21.79 6.59 14.13
CA GLY A 295 22.97 6.30 13.33
C GLY A 295 23.89 7.49 13.05
N TYR A 296 23.41 8.72 13.24
CA TYR A 296 24.17 9.93 12.92
C TYR A 296 24.58 10.77 14.16
N ASP A 297 23.77 10.77 15.22
CA ASP A 297 23.94 11.72 16.35
C ASP A 297 23.84 11.04 17.74
N ASP A 298 23.85 9.73 17.85
CA ASP A 298 23.64 8.94 19.08
C ASP A 298 22.31 9.20 19.81
N ASP A 299 21.43 10.08 19.29
CA ASP A 299 20.11 10.39 19.85
C ASP A 299 19.01 9.60 19.15
N ALA A 300 18.91 8.33 19.51
CA ALA A 300 17.91 7.42 18.93
C ALA A 300 16.48 7.88 19.25
N LEU A 301 15.65 8.00 18.21
CA LEU A 301 14.22 8.33 18.31
C LEU A 301 13.36 7.09 18.58
N ALA A 302 13.85 5.94 18.16
CA ALA A 302 13.23 4.64 18.27
C ALA A 302 14.29 3.56 18.50
N ASP A 303 13.88 2.44 19.06
CA ASP A 303 14.75 1.28 19.26
C ASP A 303 14.70 0.30 18.06
N GLY A 304 13.66 0.40 17.24
CA GLY A 304 13.46 -0.33 16.00
C GLY A 304 12.58 0.45 15.02
N VAL A 305 12.54 0.03 13.76
CA VAL A 305 11.72 0.64 12.71
C VAL A 305 10.89 -0.40 11.97
N GLU A 306 9.63 -0.08 11.69
CA GLU A 306 8.77 -0.90 10.84
C GLU A 306 8.83 -0.41 9.39
N MET A 307 9.37 -1.25 8.49
CA MET A 307 9.56 -0.94 7.07
C MET A 307 8.73 -1.85 6.16
N THR A 308 7.47 -2.11 6.51
CA THR A 308 6.62 -3.10 5.84
C THR A 308 6.50 -2.89 4.34
N ARG A 309 6.09 -1.68 3.87
CA ARG A 309 5.93 -1.42 2.43
C ARG A 309 7.26 -1.45 1.67
N ALA A 310 8.35 -1.03 2.30
CA ALA A 310 9.68 -1.11 1.69
C ALA A 310 10.09 -2.58 1.46
N GLN A 311 9.83 -3.47 2.41
CA GLN A 311 10.11 -4.91 2.29
C GLN A 311 9.11 -5.66 1.39
N ILE A 312 7.91 -5.10 1.13
CA ILE A 312 7.02 -5.61 0.07
C ILE A 312 7.60 -5.25 -1.32
N ALA A 313 8.18 -4.05 -1.46
CA ALA A 313 8.80 -3.58 -2.70
C ALA A 313 10.17 -4.23 -2.96
N ASP A 314 10.93 -4.47 -1.90
CA ASP A 314 12.23 -5.16 -1.96
C ASP A 314 12.42 -6.06 -0.73
N PRO A 315 12.13 -7.36 -0.84
CA PRO A 315 12.29 -8.28 0.28
C PRO A 315 13.74 -8.41 0.75
N ASP A 316 14.74 -8.12 -0.09
CA ASP A 316 16.17 -8.19 0.23
C ASP A 316 16.74 -6.89 0.81
N LEU A 317 15.90 -5.91 1.13
CA LEU A 317 16.29 -4.59 1.58
C LEU A 317 17.40 -4.62 2.64
N VAL A 318 17.20 -5.37 3.73
CA VAL A 318 18.16 -5.41 4.84
C VAL A 318 19.47 -6.09 4.45
N THR A 319 19.39 -7.18 3.68
CA THR A 319 20.58 -7.90 3.19
C THR A 319 21.38 -7.03 2.24
N LYS A 320 20.74 -6.29 1.35
CA LYS A 320 21.40 -5.33 0.45
C LYS A 320 22.14 -4.24 1.24
N LEU A 321 21.49 -3.67 2.25
CA LEU A 321 22.13 -2.65 3.12
C LEU A 321 23.36 -3.19 3.85
N ARG A 322 23.29 -4.42 4.39
CA ARG A 322 24.44 -5.06 5.05
C ARG A 322 25.62 -5.33 4.12
N ASN A 323 25.37 -5.41 2.83
CA ASN A 323 26.36 -5.67 1.79
C ASN A 323 26.80 -4.39 1.04
N ASP A 324 26.54 -3.21 1.60
CA ASP A 324 26.82 -1.90 1.00
C ASP A 324 26.21 -1.71 -0.40
N ALA A 325 25.08 -2.36 -0.66
CA ALA A 325 24.36 -2.33 -1.94
C ALA A 325 23.03 -1.56 -1.83
N GLY A 326 23.01 -0.49 -1.05
CA GLY A 326 21.82 0.32 -0.79
C GLY A 326 21.20 0.92 -2.06
N GLU A 327 22.01 1.28 -3.05
CA GLU A 327 21.56 1.78 -4.35
C GLU A 327 20.79 0.74 -5.18
N GLN A 328 20.93 -0.55 -4.87
CA GLN A 328 20.20 -1.66 -5.52
C GLN A 328 18.84 -1.92 -4.87
N VAL A 329 18.53 -1.27 -3.75
CA VAL A 329 17.22 -1.40 -3.10
C VAL A 329 16.14 -0.80 -4.00
N ARG A 330 15.15 -1.63 -4.37
CA ARG A 330 13.99 -1.15 -5.14
C ARG A 330 13.11 -0.29 -4.24
N PRO A 331 12.80 0.95 -4.63
CA PRO A 331 12.06 1.87 -3.78
C PRO A 331 10.57 1.50 -3.66
N CYS A 332 10.00 1.74 -2.49
CA CYS A 332 8.56 1.84 -2.31
C CYS A 332 8.09 3.24 -2.71
N THR A 333 7.34 3.35 -3.79
CA THR A 333 6.82 4.64 -4.31
C THR A 333 5.61 5.16 -3.53
N ARG A 334 5.19 4.50 -2.47
CA ARG A 334 4.02 4.83 -1.63
C ARG A 334 2.70 4.98 -2.41
N CYS A 335 2.57 4.31 -3.54
CA CYS A 335 1.41 4.39 -4.42
C CYS A 335 0.14 3.72 -3.87
N ASN A 336 0.25 2.83 -2.89
CA ASN A 336 -0.85 2.05 -2.30
C ASN A 336 -1.72 1.26 -3.31
N GLN A 337 -1.27 1.02 -4.54
CA GLN A 337 -2.10 0.46 -5.61
C GLN A 337 -2.41 -1.04 -5.44
N THR A 338 -1.43 -1.84 -5.00
CA THR A 338 -1.56 -3.29 -4.94
C THR A 338 -1.21 -3.90 -3.58
N CYS A 339 -0.62 -3.14 -2.67
CA CYS A 339 -0.39 -3.56 -1.29
C CYS A 339 -1.54 -3.19 -0.34
N GLN A 340 -2.49 -2.38 -0.79
CA GLN A 340 -3.77 -2.17 -0.12
C GLN A 340 -4.81 -3.12 -0.72
N VAL A 341 -5.27 -4.10 0.07
CA VAL A 341 -6.02 -5.24 -0.46
C VAL A 341 -7.45 -5.37 0.09
N ARG A 342 -7.85 -4.46 0.98
CA ARG A 342 -9.24 -4.39 1.48
C ARG A 342 -10.11 -3.59 0.50
N ASP A 343 -10.47 -4.19 -0.61
CA ASP A 343 -11.40 -3.63 -1.59
C ASP A 343 -12.35 -4.71 -2.13
N ALA A 344 -13.38 -4.30 -2.87
CA ALA A 344 -14.43 -5.18 -3.37
C ALA A 344 -13.94 -6.26 -4.37
N ARG A 345 -12.73 -6.14 -4.91
CA ARG A 345 -12.13 -7.14 -5.80
C ARG A 345 -11.45 -8.27 -5.04
N ASN A 346 -11.25 -8.09 -3.71
CA ASN A 346 -10.58 -9.04 -2.83
C ASN A 346 -9.22 -9.57 -3.37
N PRO A 347 -8.31 -8.67 -3.85
CA PRO A 347 -7.04 -9.08 -4.42
C PRO A 347 -6.10 -9.58 -3.30
N ILE A 348 -5.10 -10.38 -3.68
CA ILE A 348 -3.99 -10.69 -2.78
C ILE A 348 -3.00 -9.52 -2.71
N VAL A 349 -2.21 -9.46 -1.63
CA VAL A 349 -1.13 -8.49 -1.49
C VAL A 349 -0.07 -8.69 -2.58
N THR A 350 0.36 -7.58 -3.20
CA THR A 350 1.50 -7.55 -4.13
C THR A 350 2.09 -6.14 -4.22
N CYS A 351 3.08 -5.91 -5.07
CA CYS A 351 3.67 -4.61 -5.32
C CYS A 351 3.74 -4.30 -6.81
N VAL A 352 3.55 -3.05 -7.20
CA VAL A 352 3.64 -2.63 -8.61
C VAL A 352 5.04 -2.83 -9.19
N GLY A 353 6.08 -2.64 -8.38
CA GLY A 353 7.48 -2.82 -8.77
C GLY A 353 8.03 -4.24 -8.50
N GLU A 354 7.37 -5.01 -7.61
CA GLU A 354 7.76 -6.38 -7.26
C GLU A 354 6.54 -7.32 -7.26
N PRO A 355 6.07 -7.71 -8.44
CA PRO A 355 4.84 -8.51 -8.58
C PRO A 355 4.94 -9.92 -8.01
N THR A 356 6.13 -10.43 -7.66
CA THR A 356 6.30 -11.72 -6.97
C THR A 356 5.83 -11.67 -5.52
N SER A 357 5.80 -10.47 -4.89
CA SER A 357 5.27 -10.31 -3.52
C SER A 357 3.84 -10.84 -3.44
N GLY A 358 3.59 -11.82 -2.55
CA GLY A 358 2.33 -12.56 -2.42
C GLY A 358 2.17 -13.73 -3.40
N ARG A 359 3.15 -13.95 -4.30
CA ARG A 359 3.15 -15.00 -5.32
C ARG A 359 4.38 -15.91 -5.23
N GLU A 360 5.07 -15.91 -4.10
CA GLU A 360 6.33 -16.63 -3.88
C GLU A 360 6.22 -18.15 -4.13
N THR A 361 5.01 -18.71 -4.05
CA THR A 361 4.74 -20.14 -4.32
C THR A 361 4.28 -20.43 -5.75
N GLU A 362 4.01 -19.41 -6.56
CA GLU A 362 3.41 -19.54 -7.89
C GLU A 362 4.37 -19.12 -8.99
N ASP A 363 5.20 -18.11 -8.72
CA ASP A 363 6.13 -17.57 -9.70
C ASP A 363 7.40 -18.42 -9.80
N PRO A 364 7.99 -18.53 -11.00
CA PRO A 364 9.28 -19.19 -11.17
C PRO A 364 10.43 -18.34 -10.60
N ASP A 365 11.62 -18.91 -10.54
CA ASP A 365 12.83 -18.11 -10.37
C ASP A 365 13.07 -17.29 -11.65
N TRP A 366 12.67 -16.01 -11.59
CA TRP A 366 12.81 -15.07 -12.70
C TRP A 366 14.26 -14.84 -13.13
N TYR A 367 15.23 -15.17 -12.28
CA TYR A 367 16.65 -14.92 -12.49
C TYR A 367 17.42 -16.18 -12.94
N GLU A 368 16.74 -17.32 -13.07
CA GLU A 368 17.37 -18.55 -13.53
C GLU A 368 18.13 -18.30 -14.85
N PRO A 369 19.42 -18.63 -14.93
CA PRO A 369 20.21 -18.40 -16.14
C PRO A 369 19.60 -19.08 -17.37
N ALA A 370 19.54 -18.37 -18.47
CA ALA A 370 19.08 -18.92 -19.74
C ALA A 370 19.99 -20.05 -20.19
N SER A 371 19.42 -21.19 -20.62
CA SER A 371 20.17 -22.34 -21.12
C SER A 371 20.96 -22.03 -22.42
N SER A 372 20.51 -21.03 -23.18
CA SER A 372 21.12 -20.55 -24.41
C SER A 372 21.03 -19.03 -24.50
N PRO A 373 22.03 -18.30 -24.00
CA PRO A 373 22.04 -16.83 -24.07
C PRO A 373 21.99 -16.31 -25.51
N GLN A 374 21.14 -15.32 -25.76
CA GLN A 374 20.86 -14.72 -27.06
C GLN A 374 21.08 -13.21 -27.04
N THR A 375 21.04 -12.57 -28.21
CA THR A 375 20.91 -11.12 -28.32
C THR A 375 19.43 -10.77 -28.22
N VAL A 376 19.06 -9.93 -27.27
CA VAL A 376 17.68 -9.49 -27.01
C VAL A 376 17.59 -7.98 -27.19
N ASN A 377 16.73 -7.55 -28.08
CA ASN A 377 16.46 -6.16 -28.40
C ASN A 377 15.07 -5.77 -27.90
N VAL A 378 14.98 -4.81 -26.97
CA VAL A 378 13.74 -4.33 -26.40
C VAL A 378 13.39 -2.96 -26.97
N ILE A 379 12.16 -2.79 -27.45
CA ILE A 379 11.65 -1.54 -28.04
C ILE A 379 10.72 -0.85 -27.06
N GLY A 380 11.11 0.33 -26.58
CA GLY A 380 10.40 1.14 -25.60
C GLY A 380 10.97 0.97 -24.20
N ALA A 381 11.33 2.08 -23.55
CA ALA A 381 11.92 2.13 -22.20
C ALA A 381 10.93 2.66 -21.13
N GLY A 382 9.66 2.28 -21.24
CA GLY A 382 8.69 2.35 -20.15
C GLY A 382 8.91 1.21 -19.13
N PRO A 383 8.09 1.11 -18.06
CA PRO A 383 8.24 0.09 -17.03
C PRO A 383 8.36 -1.34 -17.57
N ALA A 384 7.55 -1.69 -18.60
CA ALA A 384 7.61 -3.01 -19.22
C ALA A 384 8.96 -3.26 -19.90
N GLY A 385 9.45 -2.30 -20.71
CA GLY A 385 10.72 -2.47 -21.41
C GLY A 385 11.92 -2.49 -20.49
N LEU A 386 11.92 -1.63 -19.47
CA LEU A 386 12.97 -1.61 -18.45
C LEU A 386 13.02 -2.93 -17.67
N GLU A 387 11.89 -3.47 -17.25
CA GLU A 387 11.90 -4.76 -16.55
C GLU A 387 12.23 -5.93 -17.47
N ALA A 388 11.72 -5.97 -18.72
CA ALA A 388 12.06 -7.03 -19.67
C ALA A 388 13.57 -7.05 -19.96
N ALA A 389 14.17 -5.88 -20.19
CA ALA A 389 15.60 -5.74 -20.41
C ALA A 389 16.41 -6.17 -19.17
N ARG A 390 15.96 -5.78 -17.96
CA ARG A 390 16.62 -6.17 -16.71
C ARG A 390 16.62 -7.67 -16.47
N ILE A 391 15.46 -8.31 -16.61
CA ILE A 391 15.35 -9.78 -16.43
C ILE A 391 16.16 -10.52 -17.47
N ALA A 392 16.07 -10.15 -18.75
CA ALA A 392 16.86 -10.76 -19.79
C ALA A 392 18.38 -10.64 -19.54
N GLN A 393 18.83 -9.46 -19.08
CA GLN A 393 20.25 -9.23 -18.75
C GLN A 393 20.69 -10.09 -17.55
N LEU A 394 19.88 -10.19 -16.50
CA LEU A 394 20.17 -11.01 -15.31
C LEU A 394 20.23 -12.51 -15.66
N ARG A 395 19.46 -12.95 -16.65
CA ARG A 395 19.50 -14.34 -17.18
C ARG A 395 20.67 -14.62 -18.11
N GLY A 396 21.54 -13.62 -18.38
CA GLY A 396 22.76 -13.77 -19.18
C GLY A 396 22.63 -13.47 -20.67
N HIS A 397 21.49 -12.95 -21.14
CA HIS A 397 21.34 -12.47 -22.51
C HIS A 397 22.13 -11.18 -22.74
N ARG A 398 22.50 -10.89 -24.01
CA ARG A 398 23.05 -9.60 -24.44
C ARG A 398 21.91 -8.67 -24.80
N VAL A 399 21.67 -7.63 -24.00
CA VAL A 399 20.47 -6.80 -24.12
C VAL A 399 20.80 -5.43 -24.69
N GLN A 400 19.98 -4.97 -25.65
CA GLN A 400 19.91 -3.60 -26.11
C GLN A 400 18.48 -3.07 -25.91
N LEU A 401 18.35 -1.89 -25.32
CA LEU A 401 17.09 -1.21 -25.08
C LEU A 401 17.01 0.07 -25.94
N PHE A 402 15.96 0.19 -26.72
CA PHE A 402 15.74 1.30 -27.64
C PHE A 402 14.55 2.14 -27.17
N GLU A 403 14.73 3.45 -27.07
CA GLU A 403 13.70 4.40 -26.69
C GLU A 403 13.59 5.53 -27.71
N ARG A 404 12.36 5.88 -28.05
CA ARG A 404 12.06 6.95 -29.02
C ARG A 404 12.34 8.35 -28.45
N SER A 405 12.01 8.56 -27.17
CA SER A 405 12.26 9.83 -26.48
C SER A 405 13.70 9.91 -25.96
N ASP A 406 14.10 11.10 -25.52
CA ASP A 406 15.42 11.32 -24.91
C ASP A 406 15.49 10.84 -23.46
N ALA A 407 14.36 10.42 -22.87
CA ALA A 407 14.25 10.03 -21.47
C ALA A 407 13.56 8.68 -21.27
N LEU A 408 14.01 7.94 -20.26
CA LEU A 408 13.44 6.66 -19.86
C LEU A 408 12.14 6.84 -19.04
N GLY A 409 11.35 5.79 -18.91
CA GLY A 409 10.23 5.70 -17.98
C GLY A 409 8.84 5.83 -18.61
N GLY A 410 8.75 6.31 -19.85
CA GLY A 410 7.47 6.42 -20.56
C GLY A 410 6.43 7.22 -19.75
N VAL A 411 5.19 6.72 -19.69
CA VAL A 411 4.09 7.35 -18.93
C VAL A 411 4.39 7.40 -17.44
N ALA A 412 4.99 6.37 -16.87
CA ALA A 412 5.26 6.29 -15.42
C ALA A 412 6.24 7.37 -14.92
N ARG A 413 7.02 7.99 -15.80
CA ARG A 413 7.90 9.11 -15.47
C ARG A 413 7.11 10.42 -15.25
N VAL A 414 6.05 10.61 -15.97
CA VAL A 414 5.30 11.88 -16.01
C VAL A 414 3.95 11.80 -15.27
N ALA A 415 3.47 10.58 -14.96
CA ALA A 415 2.20 10.38 -14.32
C ALA A 415 2.35 9.46 -13.09
N GLY A 416 1.87 9.92 -11.94
CA GLY A 416 1.91 9.20 -10.67
C GLY A 416 3.27 9.22 -9.96
N PRO A 417 3.41 8.49 -8.84
CA PRO A 417 4.55 8.58 -7.92
C PRO A 417 5.72 7.66 -8.31
N HIS A 418 5.91 7.34 -9.61
CA HIS A 418 6.83 6.29 -10.01
C HIS A 418 8.22 6.79 -10.45
N GLY A 419 8.51 8.11 -10.28
CA GLY A 419 9.80 8.69 -10.67
C GLY A 419 11.01 8.00 -10.03
N GLU A 420 10.95 7.70 -8.73
CA GLU A 420 12.02 6.99 -8.01
C GLU A 420 12.22 5.55 -8.52
N LEU A 421 11.15 4.86 -8.89
CA LEU A 421 11.25 3.53 -9.50
C LEU A 421 11.94 3.59 -10.86
N ILE A 422 11.64 4.61 -11.68
CA ILE A 422 12.31 4.80 -12.98
C ILE A 422 13.79 5.11 -12.78
N GLU A 423 14.12 5.96 -11.80
CA GLU A 423 15.51 6.28 -11.48
C GLU A 423 16.27 5.05 -10.94
N TRP A 424 15.61 4.20 -10.15
CA TRP A 424 16.17 2.92 -9.74
C TRP A 424 16.45 2.01 -10.97
N TYR A 425 15.53 1.90 -11.93
CA TYR A 425 15.79 1.15 -13.17
C TYR A 425 16.96 1.71 -13.95
N ARG A 426 17.11 3.04 -14.03
CA ARG A 426 18.26 3.67 -14.72
C ARG A 426 19.58 3.21 -14.11
N ARG A 427 19.70 3.32 -12.78
CA ARG A 427 20.92 2.88 -12.04
C ARG A 427 21.16 1.36 -12.18
N GLU A 428 20.10 0.57 -12.12
CA GLU A 428 20.18 -0.89 -12.25
C GLU A 428 20.69 -1.29 -13.65
N HIS A 429 20.23 -0.65 -14.70
CA HIS A 429 20.72 -0.89 -16.05
C HIS A 429 22.17 -0.44 -16.26
N GLU A 430 22.59 0.65 -15.63
CA GLU A 430 23.99 1.08 -15.59
C GLU A 430 24.87 0.00 -14.90
N ARG A 431 24.43 -0.48 -13.73
CA ARG A 431 25.10 -1.55 -12.99
C ARG A 431 25.22 -2.84 -13.79
N LEU A 432 24.16 -3.22 -14.51
CA LEU A 432 24.10 -4.42 -15.34
C LEU A 432 24.85 -4.29 -16.68
N GLY A 433 25.26 -3.08 -17.07
CA GLY A 433 25.92 -2.82 -18.35
C GLY A 433 24.99 -2.95 -19.55
N THR A 434 23.67 -2.73 -19.37
CA THR A 434 22.70 -2.79 -20.46
C THR A 434 22.94 -1.65 -21.46
N THR A 435 23.01 -1.94 -22.75
CA THR A 435 23.13 -0.90 -23.78
C THR A 435 21.79 -0.22 -24.00
N ILE A 436 21.67 1.06 -23.61
CA ILE A 436 20.47 1.86 -23.81
C ILE A 436 20.72 2.90 -24.92
N ARG A 437 19.78 3.02 -25.87
CA ARG A 437 19.80 4.00 -26.96
C ARG A 437 18.51 4.81 -26.94
N THR A 438 18.62 6.10 -26.64
CA THR A 438 17.50 7.06 -26.67
C THR A 438 17.47 7.85 -27.98
N GLY A 439 16.37 8.55 -28.28
CA GLY A 439 16.20 9.31 -29.52
C GLY A 439 16.06 8.45 -30.78
N VAL A 440 15.76 7.16 -30.66
CA VAL A 440 15.70 6.24 -31.79
C VAL A 440 14.31 6.19 -32.39
N LEU A 441 14.16 6.78 -33.57
CA LEU A 441 12.89 6.82 -34.32
C LEU A 441 12.73 5.64 -35.29
N ASN A 442 13.83 5.16 -35.87
CA ASN A 442 13.83 4.07 -36.82
C ASN A 442 14.78 2.96 -36.34
N LEU A 443 14.33 1.73 -36.47
CA LEU A 443 15.10 0.54 -36.08
C LEU A 443 15.44 -0.30 -37.30
N ASP A 444 16.73 -0.49 -37.52
CA ASP A 444 17.19 -1.53 -38.43
C ASP A 444 17.27 -2.84 -37.66
N ARG A 445 16.38 -3.78 -37.97
CA ARG A 445 16.18 -5.00 -37.17
C ARG A 445 17.05 -6.13 -37.67
N ASP A 446 17.95 -6.58 -36.79
CA ASP A 446 18.73 -7.81 -36.98
C ASP A 446 17.79 -9.02 -36.89
N ALA A 447 17.83 -9.86 -37.93
CA ALA A 447 17.01 -11.07 -38.03
C ALA A 447 17.44 -12.17 -37.04
N ASP A 448 18.70 -12.15 -36.58
CA ASP A 448 19.27 -13.15 -35.68
C ASP A 448 19.01 -12.78 -34.18
N ALA A 449 18.46 -11.61 -33.90
CA ALA A 449 18.15 -11.18 -32.55
C ALA A 449 16.69 -11.45 -32.19
N VAL A 450 16.43 -11.73 -30.90
CA VAL A 450 15.08 -11.75 -30.33
C VAL A 450 14.62 -10.31 -30.08
N TRP A 451 13.43 -9.98 -30.57
CA TRP A 451 12.85 -8.66 -30.40
C TRP A 451 11.63 -8.69 -29.49
N VAL A 452 11.55 -7.73 -28.56
CA VAL A 452 10.44 -7.55 -27.60
C VAL A 452 9.84 -6.16 -27.77
N GLN A 453 8.55 -6.07 -28.05
CA GLN A 453 7.83 -4.81 -28.16
C GLN A 453 7.22 -4.39 -26.82
N CYS A 454 7.67 -3.24 -26.29
CA CYS A 454 7.17 -2.58 -25.07
C CYS A 454 6.85 -1.10 -25.34
N THR A 455 6.25 -0.79 -26.49
CA THR A 455 6.07 0.57 -27.03
C THR A 455 4.97 1.38 -26.34
N GLY A 456 4.32 0.80 -25.32
CA GLY A 456 3.26 1.50 -24.58
C GLY A 456 1.92 1.55 -25.31
N GLY A 457 1.05 2.47 -24.87
CA GLY A 457 -0.27 2.70 -25.46
C GLY A 457 -0.33 3.98 -26.28
N GLN A 458 -1.34 4.07 -27.13
CA GLN A 458 -1.70 5.23 -27.92
C GLN A 458 -3.05 5.82 -27.46
N PRO A 459 -3.39 7.08 -27.80
CA PRO A 459 -4.68 7.67 -27.49
C PRO A 459 -5.85 6.81 -27.96
N GLY A 460 -6.90 6.72 -27.12
CA GLY A 460 -8.12 6.03 -27.47
C GLY A 460 -8.94 6.76 -28.52
N ARG A 461 -10.01 6.11 -28.95
CA ARG A 461 -10.97 6.74 -29.85
C ARG A 461 -11.75 7.84 -29.11
N ARG A 462 -11.91 8.99 -29.72
CA ARG A 462 -12.77 10.06 -29.25
C ARG A 462 -14.23 9.77 -29.62
N ASP A 463 -15.10 9.70 -28.62
CA ASP A 463 -16.55 9.47 -28.80
C ASP A 463 -17.35 10.78 -28.79
N TYR A 464 -16.71 11.90 -29.13
CA TYR A 464 -17.29 13.24 -29.25
C TYR A 464 -16.88 13.91 -30.55
N SER A 465 -17.71 14.79 -31.04
CA SER A 465 -17.42 15.56 -32.27
C SER A 465 -16.54 16.78 -31.96
N VAL A 466 -15.63 17.09 -32.87
CA VAL A 466 -14.88 18.38 -32.88
C VAL A 466 -15.34 19.15 -34.11
N ALA A 467 -16.03 20.27 -33.91
CA ALA A 467 -16.65 21.02 -34.99
C ALA A 467 -15.65 21.86 -35.76
N ASP A 468 -14.65 22.40 -35.10
CA ASP A 468 -13.56 23.20 -35.65
C ASP A 468 -12.37 23.25 -34.67
N ASP A 469 -11.25 23.84 -35.09
CA ASP A 469 -10.02 23.93 -34.33
C ASP A 469 -9.94 25.17 -33.40
N SER A 470 -11.03 25.91 -33.21
CA SER A 470 -11.03 27.12 -32.38
C SER A 470 -10.86 26.82 -30.88
N VAL A 471 -11.21 25.63 -30.43
CA VAL A 471 -10.88 25.11 -29.10
C VAL A 471 -9.99 23.85 -29.25
N PRO A 472 -8.69 23.95 -28.99
CA PRO A 472 -7.77 22.83 -29.19
C PRO A 472 -8.04 21.70 -28.22
N VAL A 473 -7.78 20.47 -28.68
CA VAL A 473 -7.90 19.23 -27.88
C VAL A 473 -6.55 18.60 -27.75
N PHE A 474 -6.03 18.59 -26.53
CA PHE A 474 -4.75 17.96 -26.17
C PHE A 474 -4.94 16.53 -25.67
N ASP A 475 -3.98 15.65 -25.93
CA ASP A 475 -3.83 14.40 -25.18
C ASP A 475 -3.21 14.72 -23.82
N VAL A 476 -3.67 14.08 -22.74
CA VAL A 476 -3.16 14.32 -21.39
C VAL A 476 -1.66 14.07 -21.26
N LEU A 477 -1.11 13.08 -21.99
CA LEU A 477 0.32 12.78 -21.93
C LEU A 477 1.18 13.85 -22.62
N ASP A 478 0.65 14.56 -23.61
CA ASP A 478 1.36 15.68 -24.23
C ASP A 478 1.44 16.86 -23.25
N VAL A 479 0.36 17.12 -22.50
CA VAL A 479 0.34 18.14 -21.43
C VAL A 479 1.32 17.79 -20.31
N LEU A 480 1.33 16.54 -19.86
CA LEU A 480 2.26 16.07 -18.82
C LEU A 480 3.73 16.02 -19.28
N ARG A 481 3.98 16.16 -20.59
CA ARG A 481 5.31 16.29 -21.23
C ARG A 481 5.63 17.70 -21.67
N ASP A 482 5.02 18.69 -21.01
CA ASP A 482 5.27 20.12 -21.19
C ASP A 482 4.60 20.78 -22.41
N ALA A 483 3.52 20.22 -22.98
CA ALA A 483 2.71 20.96 -23.94
C ALA A 483 2.04 22.17 -23.26
N GLU A 484 2.27 23.35 -23.78
CA GLU A 484 1.72 24.59 -23.24
C GLU A 484 0.20 24.67 -23.44
N LEU A 485 -0.52 24.83 -22.32
CA LEU A 485 -1.96 25.07 -22.34
C LEU A 485 -2.25 26.58 -22.47
N PRO A 486 -3.27 26.99 -23.26
CA PRO A 486 -3.67 28.38 -23.36
C PRO A 486 -4.18 28.91 -22.00
N GLU A 487 -4.15 30.25 -21.84
CA GLU A 487 -4.77 30.91 -20.70
C GLU A 487 -6.29 30.71 -20.69
N GLY A 488 -6.91 30.69 -19.50
CA GLY A 488 -8.35 30.52 -19.30
C GLY A 488 -8.75 29.14 -18.80
N ILE A 489 -10.02 28.81 -18.93
CA ILE A 489 -10.62 27.57 -18.43
C ILE A 489 -10.18 26.39 -19.30
N ILE A 490 -9.74 25.34 -18.65
CA ILE A 490 -9.34 24.06 -19.26
C ILE A 490 -10.34 22.99 -18.83
N VAL A 491 -11.01 22.37 -19.78
CA VAL A 491 -11.88 21.22 -19.53
C VAL A 491 -11.05 19.94 -19.57
N LEU A 492 -11.04 19.20 -18.49
CA LEU A 492 -10.40 17.88 -18.38
C LEU A 492 -11.46 16.79 -18.52
N LEU A 493 -11.38 16.01 -19.59
CA LEU A 493 -12.33 14.92 -19.83
C LEU A 493 -11.82 13.65 -19.17
N ASP A 494 -12.39 13.31 -18.00
CA ASP A 494 -12.05 12.10 -17.23
C ASP A 494 -13.09 11.00 -17.44
N LEU A 495 -12.75 10.03 -18.27
CA LEU A 495 -13.55 8.83 -18.52
C LEU A 495 -13.17 7.66 -17.61
N ILE A 496 -12.05 7.75 -16.89
CA ILE A 496 -11.46 6.66 -16.10
C ILE A 496 -11.82 6.80 -14.61
N GLY A 497 -11.88 8.04 -14.11
CA GLY A 497 -11.97 8.30 -12.68
C GLY A 497 -10.67 8.00 -11.94
N GLY A 498 -9.53 8.12 -12.63
CA GLY A 498 -8.22 7.74 -12.14
C GLY A 498 -7.35 8.92 -11.68
N PRO A 499 -6.11 8.64 -11.24
CA PRO A 499 -5.24 9.66 -10.64
C PRO A 499 -4.74 10.71 -11.63
N ILE A 500 -4.64 10.40 -12.93
CA ILE A 500 -4.00 11.28 -13.92
C ILE A 500 -4.81 12.56 -14.10
N ALA A 501 -6.12 12.45 -14.38
CA ALA A 501 -6.99 13.60 -14.56
C ALA A 501 -7.12 14.42 -13.27
N VAL A 502 -7.22 13.74 -12.11
CA VAL A 502 -7.31 14.38 -10.79
C VAL A 502 -6.03 15.18 -10.48
N SER A 503 -4.86 14.58 -10.69
CA SER A 503 -3.58 15.26 -10.46
C SER A 503 -3.40 16.50 -11.36
N LEU A 504 -3.78 16.41 -12.64
CA LEU A 504 -3.73 17.56 -13.54
C LEU A 504 -4.75 18.65 -13.13
N ALA A 505 -5.94 18.24 -12.65
CA ALA A 505 -6.92 19.18 -12.13
C ALA A 505 -6.41 19.94 -10.90
N GLU A 506 -5.77 19.24 -9.98
CA GLU A 506 -5.12 19.84 -8.79
C GLU A 506 -4.03 20.85 -9.18
N GLN A 507 -3.22 20.55 -10.21
CA GLN A 507 -2.19 21.48 -10.71
C GLN A 507 -2.76 22.73 -11.35
N LEU A 508 -3.87 22.61 -12.09
CA LEU A 508 -4.52 23.73 -12.78
C LEU A 508 -5.40 24.58 -11.86
N GLY A 509 -5.86 24.02 -10.74
CA GLY A 509 -6.66 24.71 -9.74
C GLY A 509 -7.98 25.25 -10.30
N ASP A 510 -8.26 26.52 -10.06
CA ASP A 510 -9.49 27.21 -10.46
C ASP A 510 -9.68 27.33 -12.00
N ARG A 511 -8.63 27.09 -12.77
CA ARG A 511 -8.70 26.98 -14.22
C ARG A 511 -9.28 25.65 -14.69
N ALA A 512 -9.31 24.61 -13.84
CA ALA A 512 -9.78 23.29 -14.22
C ALA A 512 -11.28 23.14 -14.08
N VAL A 513 -11.91 22.58 -15.13
CA VAL A 513 -13.24 21.98 -15.08
C VAL A 513 -13.10 20.50 -15.34
N LEU A 514 -13.13 19.69 -14.28
CA LEU A 514 -13.02 18.24 -14.37
C LEU A 514 -14.39 17.62 -14.67
N VAL A 515 -14.53 17.06 -15.87
CA VAL A 515 -15.77 16.42 -16.34
C VAL A 515 -15.65 14.91 -16.12
N THR A 516 -16.49 14.37 -15.25
CA THR A 516 -16.54 12.94 -14.99
C THR A 516 -17.94 12.36 -15.18
N GLN A 517 -18.00 11.15 -15.69
CA GLN A 517 -19.24 10.39 -15.80
C GLN A 517 -19.74 9.83 -14.47
N ASP A 518 -18.93 9.87 -13.42
CA ASP A 518 -19.22 9.33 -12.09
C ASP A 518 -19.93 10.35 -11.19
N ASN A 519 -20.43 9.87 -10.04
CA ASN A 519 -21.03 10.73 -9.02
C ASN A 519 -20.00 11.47 -8.17
N ILE A 520 -18.73 11.07 -8.25
CA ILE A 520 -17.61 11.65 -7.52
C ILE A 520 -16.38 11.66 -8.42
N ALA A 521 -15.53 12.69 -8.29
CA ALA A 521 -14.27 12.75 -9.02
C ALA A 521 -13.28 11.70 -8.50
N GLY A 522 -12.55 11.06 -9.40
CA GLY A 522 -11.50 10.13 -9.03
C GLY A 522 -12.01 8.83 -8.39
N ASN A 523 -13.13 8.28 -8.86
CA ASN A 523 -13.78 7.09 -8.27
C ASN A 523 -12.83 5.90 -8.08
N GLU A 524 -11.88 5.66 -9.01
CA GLU A 524 -10.87 4.60 -8.90
C GLU A 524 -9.86 4.80 -7.76
N LEU A 525 -9.73 6.03 -7.23
CA LEU A 525 -8.85 6.35 -6.09
C LEU A 525 -9.32 5.72 -4.78
N SER A 526 -10.55 5.20 -4.73
CA SER A 526 -11.02 4.40 -3.60
C SER A 526 -10.12 3.18 -3.32
N ARG A 527 -9.50 2.63 -4.36
CA ARG A 527 -8.62 1.46 -4.26
C ARG A 527 -7.29 1.74 -3.56
N THR A 528 -6.81 2.97 -3.65
CA THR A 528 -5.56 3.42 -3.00
C THR A 528 -5.79 4.08 -1.65
N GLY A 529 -7.06 4.39 -1.32
CA GLY A 529 -7.45 5.15 -0.13
C GLY A 529 -7.42 6.67 -0.34
N ASP A 530 -7.12 7.17 -1.55
CA ASP A 530 -6.98 8.60 -1.84
C ASP A 530 -8.29 9.29 -2.27
N LEU A 531 -9.41 8.57 -2.39
CA LEU A 531 -10.66 9.15 -2.91
C LEU A 531 -11.14 10.38 -2.12
N ALA A 532 -11.23 10.27 -0.80
CA ALA A 532 -11.67 11.38 0.05
C ALA A 532 -10.62 12.51 0.12
N PRO A 533 -9.32 12.22 0.34
CA PRO A 533 -8.26 13.23 0.28
C PRO A 533 -8.20 13.97 -1.06
N ALA A 534 -8.28 13.28 -2.18
CA ALA A 534 -8.28 13.89 -3.52
C ALA A 534 -9.43 14.89 -3.70
N ASN A 535 -10.66 14.49 -3.31
CA ASN A 535 -11.80 15.42 -3.38
C ASN A 535 -11.64 16.63 -2.45
N SER A 536 -10.97 16.48 -1.30
CA SER A 536 -10.61 17.61 -0.44
C SER A 536 -9.59 18.53 -1.12
N ARG A 537 -8.55 17.99 -1.75
CA ARG A 537 -7.54 18.78 -2.48
C ARG A 537 -8.16 19.51 -3.67
N LEU A 538 -9.01 18.85 -4.47
CA LEU A 538 -9.75 19.49 -5.56
C LEU A 538 -10.57 20.68 -5.07
N ALA A 539 -11.29 20.53 -3.95
CA ALA A 539 -12.06 21.61 -3.35
C ALA A 539 -11.18 22.76 -2.85
N GLN A 540 -10.05 22.47 -2.19
CA GLN A 540 -9.09 23.46 -1.71
C GLN A 540 -8.44 24.25 -2.85
N GLN A 541 -8.22 23.60 -4.01
CA GLN A 541 -7.70 24.23 -5.22
C GLN A 541 -8.79 24.91 -6.07
N ALA A 542 -10.02 24.97 -5.59
CA ALA A 542 -11.16 25.57 -6.28
C ALA A 542 -11.48 24.94 -7.66
N VAL A 543 -11.16 23.67 -7.86
CA VAL A 543 -11.48 22.93 -9.10
C VAL A 543 -12.98 22.78 -9.23
N THR A 544 -13.53 23.13 -10.40
CA THR A 544 -14.93 22.85 -10.72
C THR A 544 -15.09 21.40 -11.17
N VAL A 545 -16.00 20.64 -10.54
CA VAL A 545 -16.28 19.24 -10.89
C VAL A 545 -17.66 19.08 -11.50
N GLU A 546 -17.70 18.73 -12.77
CA GLU A 546 -18.90 18.44 -13.56
C GLU A 546 -19.18 16.92 -13.53
N ARG A 547 -20.01 16.50 -12.58
CA ARG A 547 -20.33 15.09 -12.31
C ARG A 547 -21.41 14.58 -13.24
N ARG A 548 -21.49 13.25 -13.43
CA ARG A 548 -22.48 12.54 -14.24
C ARG A 548 -22.57 13.06 -15.67
N SER A 549 -21.49 13.64 -16.16
CA SER A 549 -21.45 14.37 -17.43
C SER A 549 -20.50 13.71 -18.41
N ILE A 550 -20.86 13.70 -19.66
CA ILE A 550 -20.02 13.26 -20.79
C ILE A 550 -19.93 14.37 -21.81
N VAL A 551 -18.78 14.49 -22.46
CA VAL A 551 -18.59 15.43 -23.58
C VAL A 551 -19.22 14.83 -24.84
N ARG A 552 -20.09 15.56 -25.51
CA ARG A 552 -20.71 15.18 -26.78
C ARG A 552 -20.11 15.90 -27.98
N GLY A 553 -19.52 17.06 -27.76
CA GLY A 553 -18.89 17.80 -28.82
C GLY A 553 -18.09 18.98 -28.31
N ILE A 554 -17.19 19.46 -29.16
CA ILE A 554 -16.38 20.66 -28.95
C ILE A 554 -16.68 21.59 -30.10
N THR A 555 -17.03 22.83 -29.78
CA THR A 555 -17.43 23.88 -30.69
C THR A 555 -16.64 25.15 -30.41
N ALA A 556 -16.71 26.16 -31.27
CA ALA A 556 -16.12 27.47 -31.02
C ALA A 556 -16.60 28.15 -29.72
N ARG A 557 -17.72 27.68 -29.13
CA ARG A 557 -18.24 28.18 -27.85
C ARG A 557 -17.76 27.40 -26.64
N GLY A 558 -17.03 26.30 -26.82
CA GLY A 558 -16.52 25.42 -25.75
C GLY A 558 -17.02 23.97 -25.84
N ALA A 559 -16.92 23.27 -24.74
CA ALA A 559 -17.30 21.87 -24.61
C ALA A 559 -18.80 21.71 -24.34
N VAL A 560 -19.49 20.89 -25.14
CA VAL A 560 -20.90 20.52 -24.97
C VAL A 560 -20.98 19.28 -24.09
N LEU A 561 -21.51 19.46 -22.91
CA LEU A 561 -21.75 18.37 -21.92
C LEU A 561 -23.19 17.86 -22.02
N GLU A 562 -23.36 16.58 -21.71
CA GLU A 562 -24.67 15.93 -21.55
C GLU A 562 -24.70 15.20 -20.20
N ASP A 563 -25.71 15.46 -19.38
CA ASP A 563 -25.95 14.68 -18.16
C ASP A 563 -26.40 13.27 -18.54
N ARG A 564 -25.73 12.24 -17.99
CA ARG A 564 -25.94 10.81 -18.31
C ARG A 564 -27.33 10.29 -17.96
N PHE A 565 -28.04 10.91 -17.03
CA PHE A 565 -29.29 10.39 -16.49
C PHE A 565 -30.52 11.09 -17.09
N ASN A 566 -30.44 12.41 -17.28
CA ASN A 566 -31.59 13.17 -17.80
C ASN A 566 -31.43 13.63 -19.24
N GLY A 567 -30.22 13.50 -19.84
CA GLY A 567 -29.91 13.89 -21.21
C GLY A 567 -29.84 15.41 -21.44
N GLU A 568 -29.89 16.23 -20.39
CA GLU A 568 -29.79 17.67 -20.50
C GLU A 568 -28.42 18.10 -21.03
N ARG A 569 -28.40 18.99 -22.01
CA ARG A 569 -27.18 19.50 -22.63
C ARG A 569 -26.89 20.92 -22.21
N ARG A 570 -25.63 21.22 -21.94
CA ARG A 570 -25.12 22.55 -21.66
C ARG A 570 -23.73 22.74 -22.28
N THR A 571 -23.34 23.98 -22.51
CA THR A 571 -22.02 24.31 -23.05
C THR A 571 -21.19 25.01 -21.96
N ILE A 572 -19.96 24.55 -21.76
CA ILE A 572 -18.96 25.21 -20.93
C ILE A 572 -17.96 25.88 -21.81
N ALA A 573 -17.86 27.21 -21.68
CA ALA A 573 -16.85 27.99 -22.38
C ALA A 573 -15.46 27.62 -21.85
N CYS A 574 -14.55 27.26 -22.73
CA CYS A 574 -13.18 26.87 -22.35
C CYS A 574 -12.17 27.27 -23.42
N ALA A 575 -10.93 27.47 -23.01
CA ALA A 575 -9.81 27.78 -23.88
C ALA A 575 -9.20 26.51 -24.52
N ALA A 576 -9.31 25.36 -23.85
CA ALA A 576 -8.88 24.07 -24.38
C ALA A 576 -9.62 22.91 -23.68
N VAL A 577 -9.56 21.75 -24.31
CA VAL A 577 -9.95 20.47 -23.71
C VAL A 577 -8.73 19.56 -23.63
N VAL A 578 -8.54 18.88 -22.49
CA VAL A 578 -7.54 17.82 -22.32
C VAL A 578 -8.26 16.48 -22.19
N ASP A 579 -7.99 15.59 -23.12
CA ASP A 579 -8.54 14.24 -23.13
C ASP A 579 -7.70 13.32 -22.23
N CYS A 580 -8.26 12.97 -21.07
CA CYS A 580 -7.70 12.04 -20.10
C CYS A 580 -8.33 10.62 -20.23
N GLY A 581 -8.82 10.29 -21.43
CA GLY A 581 -9.55 9.07 -21.71
C GLY A 581 -8.68 7.81 -21.77
N PHE A 582 -9.32 6.71 -22.14
CA PHE A 582 -8.68 5.40 -22.24
C PHE A 582 -7.58 5.38 -23.29
N ARG A 583 -6.58 4.55 -23.04
CA ARG A 583 -5.52 4.25 -24.00
C ARG A 583 -5.85 2.95 -24.73
N LEU A 584 -5.32 2.82 -25.94
CA LEU A 584 -5.34 1.59 -26.74
C LEU A 584 -3.92 1.05 -26.88
N PRO A 585 -3.74 -0.27 -27.09
CA PRO A 585 -2.42 -0.80 -27.39
C PRO A 585 -1.90 -0.21 -28.70
N THR A 586 -0.59 -0.07 -28.81
CA THR A 586 0.05 0.24 -30.10
C THR A 586 -0.04 -0.97 -31.03
N ASP A 587 -0.03 -0.71 -32.34
CA ASP A 587 -0.06 -1.79 -33.34
C ASP A 587 1.14 -2.72 -33.18
N PRO A 588 0.95 -4.03 -33.43
CA PRO A 588 2.05 -4.98 -33.48
C PRO A 588 3.09 -4.58 -34.53
N ILE A 589 4.36 -4.65 -34.13
CA ILE A 589 5.46 -4.44 -35.08
C ILE A 589 5.66 -5.75 -35.87
N ASP A 590 5.62 -5.66 -37.19
CA ASP A 590 5.78 -6.83 -38.08
C ASP A 590 7.04 -7.63 -37.73
N GLY A 591 6.89 -8.96 -37.59
CA GLY A 591 7.96 -9.86 -37.23
C GLY A 591 8.44 -9.80 -35.78
N VAL A 592 7.75 -9.05 -34.89
CA VAL A 592 8.00 -9.06 -33.44
C VAL A 592 6.87 -9.80 -32.73
N ALA A 593 7.15 -11.04 -32.32
CA ALA A 593 6.15 -11.90 -31.69
C ALA A 593 5.97 -11.61 -30.18
N LEU A 594 7.05 -11.23 -29.49
CA LEU A 594 7.05 -11.01 -28.05
C LEU A 594 6.64 -9.58 -27.72
N ARG A 595 5.63 -9.41 -26.84
CA ARG A 595 5.09 -8.10 -26.45
C ARG A 595 4.75 -8.08 -24.96
N ALA A 596 4.92 -6.92 -24.31
CA ALA A 596 4.57 -6.74 -22.91
C ALA A 596 4.05 -5.31 -22.62
N GLY A 597 3.27 -5.20 -21.56
CA GLY A 597 2.72 -3.95 -21.05
C GLY A 597 1.62 -3.37 -21.94
N ASP A 598 1.53 -2.05 -21.99
CA ASP A 598 0.45 -1.35 -22.70
C ASP A 598 0.44 -1.59 -24.22
N ALA A 599 1.52 -2.10 -24.78
CA ALA A 599 1.56 -2.59 -26.17
C ALA A 599 0.68 -3.85 -26.37
N VAL A 600 0.27 -4.53 -25.30
CA VAL A 600 -0.65 -5.66 -25.31
C VAL A 600 -2.04 -5.21 -24.87
N ALA A 601 -2.12 -4.58 -23.68
CA ALA A 601 -3.34 -4.03 -23.11
C ALA A 601 -3.00 -2.97 -22.06
N PRO A 602 -3.36 -1.70 -22.26
CA PRO A 602 -3.11 -0.65 -21.28
C PRO A 602 -3.78 -0.93 -19.94
N ARG A 603 -2.97 -0.96 -18.86
CA ARG A 603 -3.41 -1.20 -17.48
C ARG A 603 -2.51 -0.42 -16.52
N THR A 604 -2.02 -1.06 -15.45
CA THR A 604 -1.17 -0.40 -14.45
C THR A 604 0.30 -0.80 -14.60
N VAL A 605 1.18 -0.15 -13.83
CA VAL A 605 2.61 -0.50 -13.77
C VAL A 605 2.80 -1.95 -13.32
N HIS A 606 1.91 -2.47 -12.45
CA HIS A 606 1.98 -3.85 -11.99
C HIS A 606 1.94 -4.87 -13.15
N GLU A 607 0.93 -4.77 -14.01
CA GLU A 607 0.80 -5.69 -15.15
C GLU A 607 1.92 -5.50 -16.15
N ALA A 608 2.37 -4.26 -16.37
CA ALA A 608 3.49 -3.96 -17.25
C ALA A 608 4.77 -4.69 -16.79
N VAL A 609 5.09 -4.63 -15.49
CA VAL A 609 6.26 -5.29 -14.90
C VAL A 609 6.10 -6.82 -14.92
N LEU A 610 4.93 -7.34 -14.54
CA LEU A 610 4.68 -8.78 -14.50
C LEU A 610 4.75 -9.44 -15.89
N GLU A 611 4.11 -8.81 -16.90
CA GLU A 611 4.17 -9.30 -18.28
C GLU A 611 5.59 -9.27 -18.83
N ALA A 612 6.34 -8.22 -18.53
CA ALA A 612 7.73 -8.08 -18.91
C ALA A 612 8.60 -9.24 -18.37
N ARG A 613 8.41 -9.61 -17.08
CA ARG A 613 9.09 -10.77 -16.48
C ARG A 613 8.75 -12.06 -17.21
N ARG A 614 7.45 -12.29 -17.48
CA ARG A 614 7.00 -13.49 -18.20
C ARG A 614 7.60 -13.60 -19.59
N VAL A 615 7.59 -12.50 -20.34
CA VAL A 615 8.19 -12.45 -21.68
C VAL A 615 9.69 -12.69 -21.61
N ALA A 616 10.43 -12.01 -20.75
CA ALA A 616 11.86 -12.19 -20.62
C ALA A 616 12.25 -13.58 -20.11
N HIS A 617 11.41 -14.20 -19.27
CA HIS A 617 11.62 -15.57 -18.80
C HIS A 617 11.38 -16.63 -19.90
N SER A 618 10.55 -16.32 -20.90
CA SER A 618 10.26 -17.22 -22.02
C SER A 618 11.34 -17.24 -23.11
N ILE A 619 12.33 -16.34 -23.06
CA ILE A 619 13.49 -16.28 -23.95
C ILE A 619 14.60 -17.20 -23.41
#